data_fe69d8a5b5de5788b6198a51cc71cee0
#
_entry.id   fe69d8a5b5de5788b6198a51cc71cee0
#
_cell.length_a   1.000
_cell.length_b   1.000
_cell.length_c   1.000
_cell.angle_alpha   90.00
_cell.angle_beta   90.00
_cell.angle_gamma   90.00
#
_symmetry.space_group_name_H-M   'P 1'
#
loop_
_entity.id
_entity.type
_entity.pdbx_description
1 polymer ?
#
loop_
_entity_poly.entity_id
_entity_poly.type
_entity_poly.pdbx_seq_one_letter_code
_entity_poly.pdbx_strand_id
1 'polypeptide(L)'
;MALGGRSWDDWIAQYSTSHQDPRNRLCHFFGIPMIVLSLVIGVVALILLALANPAAGTVGLTALGLFVFGWLLQFAGHAMEGKPPEFLSDWRFLFVGTRWWAAKVLGRKS
;
A
#
# COMPACT_ATOMS: atom_id res chain seq x y z
N MET A 1 -15.10 -14.03 4.01
CA MET A 1 -15.01 -13.74 2.57
C MET A 1 -13.65 -14.17 2.05
N ALA A 2 -13.60 -14.70 0.86
CA ALA A 2 -12.38 -15.13 0.20
C ALA A 2 -12.09 -14.28 -1.03
N LEU A 3 -10.82 -14.21 -1.43
CA LEU A 3 -10.40 -13.56 -2.66
C LEU A 3 -9.86 -14.65 -3.60
N GLY A 4 -10.48 -14.79 -4.78
CA GLY A 4 -10.05 -15.77 -5.77
C GLY A 4 -10.17 -17.22 -5.29
N GLY A 5 -11.17 -17.56 -4.46
CA GLY A 5 -11.37 -18.90 -3.94
C GLY A 5 -10.46 -19.28 -2.78
N ARG A 6 -9.66 -18.35 -2.30
CA ARG A 6 -8.71 -18.57 -1.21
C ARG A 6 -9.13 -17.74 0.00
N SER A 7 -9.06 -18.30 1.22
CA SER A 7 -9.49 -17.58 2.44
C SER A 7 -8.56 -16.39 2.72
N TRP A 8 -9.11 -15.37 3.38
CA TRP A 8 -8.29 -14.23 3.81
C TRP A 8 -7.18 -14.66 4.78
N ASP A 9 -7.44 -15.64 5.64
CA ASP A 9 -6.42 -16.14 6.58
C ASP A 9 -5.23 -16.73 5.83
N ASP A 10 -5.47 -17.47 4.74
CA ASP A 10 -4.40 -18.04 3.92
C ASP A 10 -3.62 -16.95 3.18
N TRP A 11 -4.31 -15.94 2.62
CA TRP A 11 -3.66 -14.81 1.99
C TRP A 11 -2.76 -14.06 2.97
N ILE A 12 -3.28 -13.76 4.17
CA ILE A 12 -2.55 -13.04 5.20
C ILE A 12 -1.37 -13.86 5.70
N ALA A 13 -1.54 -15.17 5.88
CA ALA A 13 -0.45 -16.04 6.31
C ALA A 13 0.72 -16.03 5.32
N GLN A 14 0.42 -16.11 4.02
CA GLN A 14 1.47 -16.02 3.00
C GLN A 14 2.12 -14.64 2.97
N TYR A 15 1.32 -13.57 3.03
CA TYR A 15 1.84 -12.20 3.08
C TYR A 15 2.80 -12.02 4.25
N SER A 16 2.46 -12.58 5.40
CA SER A 16 3.28 -12.46 6.60
C SER A 16 4.64 -13.15 6.46
N THR A 17 4.80 -14.13 5.56
CA THR A 17 6.09 -14.81 5.37
C THR A 17 7.17 -13.87 4.81
N SER A 18 6.77 -12.83 4.06
CA SER A 18 7.70 -11.82 3.53
C SER A 18 7.71 -10.53 4.35
N HIS A 19 7.12 -10.56 5.56
CA HIS A 19 7.00 -9.39 6.44
C HIS A 19 7.38 -9.75 7.88
N GLN A 20 8.49 -10.48 8.05
CA GLN A 20 8.99 -10.89 9.37
C GLN A 20 9.94 -9.87 9.99
N ASP A 21 10.69 -9.12 9.17
CA ASP A 21 11.62 -8.11 9.68
C ASP A 21 10.82 -6.91 10.22
N PRO A 22 11.04 -6.50 11.49
CA PRO A 22 10.35 -5.33 12.06
C PRO A 22 10.54 -4.05 11.25
N ARG A 23 11.69 -3.87 10.60
CA ARG A 23 11.96 -2.69 9.76
C ARG A 23 11.07 -2.69 8.52
N ASN A 24 10.89 -3.87 7.89
CA ASN A 24 9.98 -4.01 6.76
C ASN A 24 8.54 -3.75 7.18
N ARG A 25 8.12 -4.29 8.31
CA ARG A 25 6.78 -4.04 8.84
C ARG A 25 6.54 -2.56 9.08
N LEU A 26 7.54 -1.86 9.63
CA LEU A 26 7.44 -0.42 9.88
C LEU A 26 7.34 0.36 8.57
N CYS A 27 8.14 0.01 7.56
CA CYS A 27 8.07 0.62 6.23
C CYS A 27 6.68 0.43 5.61
N HIS A 28 6.08 -0.75 5.76
CA HIS A 28 4.73 -1.03 5.26
C HIS A 28 3.66 -0.30 6.06
N PHE A 29 3.84 -0.20 7.37
CA PHE A 29 2.89 0.50 8.23
C PHE A 29 2.70 1.96 7.81
N PHE A 30 3.78 2.64 7.40
CA PHE A 30 3.71 4.02 6.91
C PHE A 30 3.51 4.09 5.40
N GLY A 31 4.13 3.19 4.63
CA GLY A 31 4.09 3.23 3.18
C GLY A 31 2.71 2.92 2.61
N ILE A 32 2.00 1.94 3.16
CA ILE A 32 0.68 1.57 2.65
C ILE A 32 -0.33 2.72 2.75
N PRO A 33 -0.50 3.38 3.92
CA PRO A 33 -1.42 4.52 3.98
C PRO A 33 -0.99 5.69 3.09
N MET A 34 0.31 5.91 2.91
CA MET A 34 0.79 6.95 2.00
C MET A 34 0.38 6.65 0.55
N ILE A 35 0.51 5.41 0.11
CA ILE A 35 0.10 5.00 -1.25
C ILE A 35 -1.41 5.16 -1.41
N VAL A 36 -2.19 4.67 -0.45
CA VAL A 36 -3.66 4.77 -0.51
C VAL A 36 -4.09 6.22 -0.52
N LEU A 37 -3.52 7.05 0.37
CA LEU A 37 -3.82 8.48 0.44
C LEU A 37 -3.45 9.17 -0.88
N SER A 38 -2.31 8.80 -1.48
CA SER A 38 -1.88 9.38 -2.74
C SER A 38 -2.87 9.11 -3.88
N LEU A 39 -3.48 7.93 -3.90
CA LEU A 39 -4.49 7.58 -4.89
C LEU A 39 -5.76 8.42 -4.70
N VAL A 40 -6.19 8.65 -3.47
CA VAL A 40 -7.34 9.50 -3.16
C VAL A 40 -7.06 10.95 -3.58
N ILE A 41 -5.90 11.48 -3.20
CA ILE A 41 -5.50 12.84 -3.57
C ILE A 41 -5.36 12.97 -5.09
N GLY A 42 -4.86 11.92 -5.75
CA GLY A 42 -4.76 11.88 -7.21
C GLY A 42 -6.11 11.99 -7.90
N VAL A 43 -7.13 11.32 -7.37
CA VAL A 43 -8.51 11.44 -7.89
C VAL A 43 -9.01 12.87 -7.70
N VAL A 44 -8.75 13.50 -6.55
CA VAL A 44 -9.12 14.90 -6.31
C VAL A 44 -8.42 15.81 -7.33
N ALA A 45 -7.13 15.56 -7.61
CA ALA A 45 -6.39 16.35 -8.60
C ALA A 45 -7.02 16.24 -9.99
N LEU A 46 -7.46 15.04 -10.40
CA LEU A 46 -8.13 14.84 -11.69
C LEU A 46 -9.47 15.58 -11.75
N ILE A 47 -10.22 15.59 -10.67
CA ILE A 47 -11.48 16.34 -10.59
C ILE A 47 -11.19 17.83 -10.71
N LEU A 48 -10.20 18.35 -10.00
CA LEU A 48 -9.81 19.75 -10.08
C LEU A 48 -9.36 20.13 -11.48
N LEU A 49 -8.61 19.24 -12.16
CA LEU A 49 -8.18 19.45 -13.52
C LEU A 49 -9.39 19.53 -14.47
N ALA A 50 -10.36 18.63 -14.32
CA ALA A 50 -11.57 18.63 -15.13
C ALA A 50 -12.39 19.90 -14.93
N LEU A 51 -12.34 20.50 -13.72
CA LEU A 51 -13.00 21.75 -13.39
C LEU A 51 -12.15 22.98 -13.74
N ALA A 52 -11.00 22.80 -14.39
CA ALA A 52 -10.04 23.85 -14.69
C ALA A 52 -9.64 24.67 -13.45
N ASN A 53 -9.58 24.02 -12.29
CA ASN A 53 -9.21 24.67 -11.04
C ASN A 53 -7.67 24.82 -10.97
N PRO A 54 -7.15 26.03 -10.65
CA PRO A 54 -5.70 26.25 -10.62
C PRO A 54 -4.96 25.45 -9.55
N ALA A 55 -5.64 24.88 -8.55
CA ALA A 55 -5.01 24.02 -7.54
C ALA A 55 -4.65 22.62 -8.05
N ALA A 56 -5.13 22.23 -9.24
CA ALA A 56 -4.93 20.88 -9.77
C ALA A 56 -3.44 20.47 -9.83
N GLY A 57 -2.57 21.38 -10.24
CA GLY A 57 -1.13 21.10 -10.33
C GLY A 57 -0.48 20.80 -9.00
N THR A 58 -0.73 21.64 -7.99
CA THR A 58 -0.17 21.45 -6.64
C THR A 58 -0.70 20.17 -5.99
N VAL A 59 -2.00 19.92 -6.10
CA VAL A 59 -2.62 18.72 -5.55
C VAL A 59 -2.08 17.47 -6.25
N GLY A 60 -1.92 17.52 -7.59
CA GLY A 60 -1.35 16.42 -8.35
C GLY A 60 0.10 16.11 -7.98
N LEU A 61 0.93 17.13 -7.80
CA LEU A 61 2.32 16.95 -7.37
C LEU A 61 2.39 16.38 -5.96
N THR A 62 1.50 16.78 -5.07
CA THR A 62 1.41 16.22 -3.72
C THR A 62 1.09 14.73 -3.79
N ALA A 63 0.12 14.35 -4.60
CA ALA A 63 -0.24 12.94 -4.81
C ALA A 63 0.95 12.14 -5.34
N LEU A 64 1.64 12.68 -6.35
CA LEU A 64 2.80 12.01 -6.94
C LEU A 64 3.92 11.81 -5.92
N GLY A 65 4.24 12.83 -5.12
CA GLY A 65 5.26 12.75 -4.08
C GLY A 65 4.94 11.68 -3.04
N LEU A 66 3.72 11.65 -2.56
CA LEU A 66 3.27 10.63 -1.60
C LEU A 66 3.34 9.22 -2.21
N PHE A 67 2.94 9.08 -3.46
CA PHE A 67 2.96 7.80 -4.17
C PHE A 67 4.39 7.27 -4.30
N VAL A 68 5.30 8.11 -4.78
CA VAL A 68 6.70 7.73 -4.96
C VAL A 68 7.33 7.38 -3.61
N PHE A 69 7.16 8.22 -2.61
CA PHE A 69 7.74 7.99 -1.30
C PHE A 69 7.18 6.74 -0.63
N GLY A 70 5.86 6.53 -0.73
CA GLY A 70 5.22 5.34 -0.20
C GLY A 70 5.78 4.05 -0.81
N TRP A 71 5.97 4.03 -2.13
CA TRP A 71 6.56 2.88 -2.80
C TRP A 71 8.04 2.70 -2.49
N LEU A 72 8.79 3.78 -2.32
CA LEU A 72 10.18 3.68 -1.88
C LEU A 72 10.27 3.00 -0.50
N LEU A 73 9.36 3.33 0.41
CA LEU A 73 9.31 2.65 1.72
C LEU A 73 9.00 1.15 1.56
N GLN A 74 8.07 0.80 0.67
CA GLN A 74 7.74 -0.61 0.43
C GLN A 74 8.94 -1.39 -0.09
N PHE A 75 9.62 -0.89 -1.11
CA PHE A 75 10.78 -1.57 -1.68
C PHE A 75 11.97 -1.58 -0.73
N ALA A 76 12.20 -0.49 0.01
CA ALA A 76 13.24 -0.45 1.03
C ALA A 76 13.00 -1.52 2.11
N GLY A 77 11.75 -1.66 2.55
CA GLY A 77 11.38 -2.69 3.52
C GLY A 77 11.67 -4.10 3.00
N HIS A 78 11.31 -4.39 1.76
CA HIS A 78 11.57 -5.70 1.18
C HIS A 78 13.07 -5.94 0.95
N ALA A 79 13.83 -4.91 0.64
CA ALA A 79 15.29 -5.03 0.56
C ALA A 79 15.89 -5.43 1.92
N MET A 80 15.40 -4.86 3.01
CA MET A 80 15.83 -5.22 4.36
C MET A 80 15.38 -6.62 4.76
N GLU A 81 14.20 -7.06 4.30
CA GLU A 81 13.68 -8.40 4.54
C GLU A 81 14.48 -9.47 3.79
N GLY A 82 15.11 -9.09 2.68
CA GLY A 82 15.77 -10.03 1.79
C GLY A 82 14.83 -10.85 0.92
N LYS A 83 13.58 -10.42 0.81
CA LYS A 83 12.55 -11.10 0.00
C LYS A 83 11.82 -10.09 -0.86
N PRO A 84 11.46 -10.46 -2.11
CA PRO A 84 10.73 -9.54 -2.99
C PRO A 84 9.30 -9.32 -2.51
N PRO A 85 8.65 -8.23 -2.95
CA PRO A 85 7.23 -8.04 -2.67
C PRO A 85 6.38 -9.15 -3.25
N GLU A 86 5.37 -9.60 -2.50
CA GLU A 86 4.49 -10.69 -2.92
C GLU A 86 3.68 -10.33 -4.17
N PHE A 87 3.35 -9.06 -4.38
CA PHE A 87 2.54 -8.67 -5.55
C PHE A 87 3.27 -8.92 -6.88
N LEU A 88 4.60 -9.07 -6.87
CA LEU A 88 5.34 -9.42 -8.08
C LEU A 88 5.02 -10.84 -8.56
N SER A 89 4.61 -11.73 -7.67
CA SER A 89 4.16 -13.07 -8.03
C SER A 89 2.66 -13.16 -8.24
N ASP A 90 1.88 -12.31 -7.54
CA ASP A 90 0.42 -12.27 -7.65
C ASP A 90 -0.06 -10.87 -7.29
N TRP A 91 -0.62 -10.15 -8.26
CA TRP A 91 -1.07 -8.77 -8.09
C TRP A 91 -2.12 -8.62 -6.97
N ARG A 92 -2.85 -9.69 -6.66
CA ARG A 92 -3.88 -9.65 -5.61
C ARG A 92 -3.30 -9.33 -4.24
N PHE A 93 -2.00 -9.52 -4.04
CA PHE A 93 -1.33 -9.14 -2.80
C PHE A 93 -1.32 -7.64 -2.55
N LEU A 94 -1.58 -6.80 -3.55
CA LEU A 94 -1.81 -5.36 -3.32
C LEU A 94 -3.01 -5.14 -2.41
N PHE A 95 -4.08 -5.90 -2.62
CA PHE A 95 -5.27 -5.84 -1.77
C PHE A 95 -5.04 -6.52 -0.42
N VAL A 96 -4.33 -7.64 -0.42
CA VAL A 96 -3.97 -8.36 0.81
C VAL A 96 -3.14 -7.47 1.73
N GLY A 97 -2.17 -6.72 1.17
CA GLY A 97 -1.36 -5.79 1.95
C GLY A 97 -2.19 -4.70 2.62
N THR A 98 -3.16 -4.14 1.90
CA THR A 98 -4.06 -3.13 2.44
C THR A 98 -4.91 -3.70 3.58
N ARG A 99 -5.42 -4.91 3.42
CA ARG A 99 -6.19 -5.59 4.46
C ARG A 99 -5.32 -5.92 5.67
N TRP A 100 -4.10 -6.37 5.45
CA TRP A 100 -3.15 -6.63 6.54
C TRP A 100 -2.90 -5.36 7.37
N TRP A 101 -2.67 -4.24 6.69
CA TRP A 101 -2.47 -2.95 7.35
C TRP A 101 -3.70 -2.57 8.18
N ALA A 102 -4.89 -2.67 7.60
CA ALA A 102 -6.13 -2.34 8.29
C ALA A 102 -6.32 -3.23 9.53
N ALA A 103 -6.01 -4.52 9.44
CA ALA A 103 -6.09 -5.43 10.57
C ALA A 103 -5.14 -5.03 11.68
N LYS A 104 -3.90 -4.63 11.34
CA LYS A 104 -2.91 -4.18 12.34
C LYS A 104 -3.36 -2.90 13.03
N VAL A 105 -3.88 -1.92 12.29
CA VAL A 105 -4.37 -0.66 12.85
C VAL A 105 -5.56 -0.88 13.78
N LEU A 106 -6.45 -1.81 13.40
CA LEU A 106 -7.63 -2.13 14.21
C LEU A 106 -7.32 -3.09 15.36
N GLY A 107 -6.07 -3.50 15.53
CA GLY A 107 -5.66 -4.42 16.58
C GLY A 107 -6.14 -5.86 16.37
N ARG A 108 -6.52 -6.23 15.15
CA ARG A 108 -6.96 -7.58 14.82
C ARG A 108 -5.77 -8.47 14.50
N LYS A 109 -5.92 -9.75 14.83
CA LYS A 109 -4.96 -10.76 14.36
C LYS A 109 -5.17 -10.98 12.86
N SER A 110 -4.11 -11.00 12.13
CA SER A 110 -4.13 -11.19 10.69
C SER A 110 -3.83 -12.64 10.30
#